data_c8565e218fa3b8ec192c10631dc557c0
#
_entry.id   c8565e218fa3b8ec192c10631dc557c0
#
_cell.length_a   1.000
_cell.length_b   1.000
_cell.length_c   1.000
_cell.angle_alpha   90.00
_cell.angle_beta   90.00
_cell.angle_gamma   90.00
#
_symmetry.space_group_name_H-M   'P 1'
#
loop_
_entity.id
_entity.type
_entity.pdbx_description
1 polymer ?
#
loop_
_entity_poly.entity_id
_entity_poly.type
_entity_poly.pdbx_seq_one_letter_code
_entity_poly.pdbx_strand_id
1 'polypeptide(L)'
;MKGRKLRHRLTALLLAFALIFTAVAVQPNCDAFAATKVKTPVATHGRLSVKGADLVDAKGKKLQIRGISTHGINWDVGYPYVNKAAFKTLRDDWGVNAVRLAMYTSEYNGYCAGGSKAALRNQIYKGVKYATDLGMYVIIDWHILSDGNPMTQVAEARRFFATMAKKYKKQKNIIYEICNEPNGCDW
;
A
#
# COMPACT_ATOMS: atom_id res chain seq x y z
N MET A 1 -65.18 -9.73 -42.27
CA MET A 1 -64.01 -10.42 -41.63
C MET A 1 -62.78 -9.56 -41.44
N LYS A 2 -62.61 -8.37 -41.99
CA LYS A 2 -61.39 -7.52 -41.86
C LYS A 2 -61.30 -6.75 -40.51
N GLY A 3 -62.44 -6.38 -39.89
CA GLY A 3 -62.41 -5.57 -38.68
C GLY A 3 -62.02 -6.31 -37.37
N ARG A 4 -62.22 -7.63 -37.33
CA ARG A 4 -61.91 -8.45 -36.14
C ARG A 4 -60.41 -8.69 -35.96
N LYS A 5 -59.66 -8.85 -37.08
CA LYS A 5 -58.22 -9.03 -37.07
C LYS A 5 -57.45 -7.75 -36.68
N LEU A 6 -58.00 -6.57 -36.97
CA LEU A 6 -57.40 -5.30 -36.64
C LEU A 6 -57.48 -5.00 -35.13
N ARG A 7 -58.63 -5.34 -34.51
CA ARG A 7 -58.82 -5.17 -33.03
C ARG A 7 -57.88 -6.03 -32.21
N HIS A 8 -57.63 -7.30 -32.62
CA HIS A 8 -56.69 -8.17 -31.90
C HIS A 8 -55.22 -7.72 -32.06
N ARG A 9 -54.87 -7.07 -33.17
CA ARG A 9 -53.50 -6.51 -33.37
C ARG A 9 -53.30 -5.25 -32.53
N LEU A 10 -54.32 -4.39 -32.39
CA LEU A 10 -54.22 -3.20 -31.52
C LEU A 10 -54.16 -3.57 -30.02
N THR A 11 -54.97 -4.55 -29.58
CA THR A 11 -54.90 -5.04 -28.21
C THR A 11 -53.58 -5.72 -27.85
N ALA A 12 -52.99 -6.47 -28.81
CA ALA A 12 -51.66 -7.08 -28.61
C ALA A 12 -50.55 -6.03 -28.57
N LEU A 13 -50.61 -4.96 -29.36
CA LEU A 13 -49.64 -3.86 -29.30
C LEU A 13 -49.75 -3.04 -27.98
N LEU A 14 -50.99 -2.79 -27.48
CA LEU A 14 -51.21 -2.08 -26.24
C LEU A 14 -50.72 -2.89 -25.04
N LEU A 15 -50.89 -4.22 -25.03
CA LEU A 15 -50.39 -5.12 -23.99
C LEU A 15 -48.84 -5.21 -24.02
N ALA A 16 -48.24 -5.23 -25.19
CA ALA A 16 -46.77 -5.20 -25.33
C ALA A 16 -46.16 -3.88 -24.83
N PHE A 17 -46.83 -2.74 -25.09
CA PHE A 17 -46.41 -1.44 -24.60
C PHE A 17 -46.57 -1.32 -23.06
N ALA A 18 -47.63 -1.88 -22.48
CA ALA A 18 -47.83 -1.90 -21.02
C ALA A 18 -46.77 -2.76 -20.30
N LEU A 19 -46.36 -3.88 -20.90
CA LEU A 19 -45.29 -4.73 -20.36
C LEU A 19 -43.90 -4.08 -20.44
N ILE A 20 -43.63 -3.27 -21.42
CA ILE A 20 -42.36 -2.53 -21.56
C ILE A 20 -42.31 -1.38 -20.52
N PHE A 21 -43.42 -0.72 -20.24
CA PHE A 21 -43.47 0.37 -19.24
C PHE A 21 -43.40 -0.13 -17.81
N THR A 22 -43.87 -1.35 -17.51
CA THR A 22 -43.73 -1.92 -16.15
C THR A 22 -42.32 -2.49 -15.89
N ALA A 23 -41.56 -2.86 -16.91
CA ALA A 23 -40.19 -3.32 -16.76
C ALA A 23 -39.17 -2.19 -16.49
N VAL A 24 -39.53 -0.93 -16.78
CA VAL A 24 -38.64 0.23 -16.52
C VAL A 24 -38.80 0.81 -15.11
N ALA A 25 -39.84 0.42 -14.38
CA ALA A 25 -40.15 0.99 -13.05
C ALA A 25 -39.60 0.19 -11.86
N VAL A 26 -38.96 -0.96 -12.09
CA VAL A 26 -38.24 -1.68 -11.03
C VAL A 26 -36.74 -1.51 -11.29
N GLN A 27 -36.25 -0.29 -11.16
CA GLN A 27 -34.86 -0.11 -10.83
C GLN A 27 -34.71 -0.64 -9.40
N PRO A 28 -33.90 -1.68 -9.14
CA PRO A 28 -33.48 -1.92 -7.79
C PRO A 28 -32.82 -0.62 -7.33
N ASN A 29 -33.37 0.01 -6.31
CA ASN A 29 -32.60 0.98 -5.54
C ASN A 29 -31.39 0.21 -5.01
N CYS A 30 -30.32 0.14 -5.83
CA CYS A 30 -29.02 0.00 -5.30
C CYS A 30 -28.80 1.29 -4.49
N ASP A 31 -29.27 1.28 -3.23
CA ASP A 31 -28.71 2.17 -2.24
C ASP A 31 -27.21 2.01 -2.40
N ALA A 32 -26.60 3.00 -3.04
CA ALA A 32 -25.17 3.12 -3.04
C ALA A 32 -24.82 3.18 -1.57
N PHE A 33 -24.44 2.04 -0.99
CA PHE A 33 -23.79 2.01 0.31
C PHE A 33 -22.70 3.04 0.18
N ALA A 34 -22.93 4.22 0.76
CA ALA A 34 -21.92 5.26 0.84
C ALA A 34 -20.74 4.58 1.50
N ALA A 35 -19.73 4.28 0.69
CA ALA A 35 -18.57 3.53 1.15
C ALA A 35 -18.02 4.30 2.34
N THR A 36 -18.28 3.78 3.53
CA THR A 36 -17.82 4.38 4.78
C THR A 36 -16.32 4.53 4.60
N LYS A 37 -15.87 5.78 4.55
CA LYS A 37 -14.47 6.11 4.24
C LYS A 37 -13.61 5.42 5.28
N VAL A 38 -12.95 4.33 4.88
CA VAL A 38 -12.11 3.52 5.78
C VAL A 38 -11.11 4.46 6.47
N LYS A 39 -11.18 4.50 7.79
CA LYS A 39 -10.30 5.33 8.59
C LYS A 39 -8.90 4.74 8.52
N THR A 40 -8.05 5.28 7.65
CA THR A 40 -6.71 4.74 7.44
C THR A 40 -5.79 4.93 8.66
N PRO A 41 -4.77 4.08 8.85
CA PRO A 41 -3.82 4.20 9.95
C PRO A 41 -3.25 5.62 10.11
N VAL A 42 -2.76 6.22 9.04
CA VAL A 42 -2.15 7.57 9.07
C VAL A 42 -3.19 8.67 9.33
N ALA A 43 -4.43 8.53 8.81
CA ALA A 43 -5.50 9.48 9.09
C ALA A 43 -5.94 9.42 10.56
N THR A 44 -5.84 8.25 11.19
CA THR A 44 -6.21 8.03 12.59
C THR A 44 -5.14 8.54 13.55
N HIS A 45 -3.87 8.25 13.26
CA HIS A 45 -2.74 8.40 14.19
C HIS A 45 -1.76 9.51 13.82
N GLY A 46 -1.76 9.99 12.57
CA GLY A 46 -0.87 11.05 12.12
C GLY A 46 0.60 10.62 12.07
N ARG A 47 1.51 11.56 12.34
CA ARG A 47 2.95 11.29 12.41
C ARG A 47 3.29 10.57 13.71
N LEU A 48 4.11 9.54 13.63
CA LEU A 48 4.63 8.83 14.79
C LEU A 48 5.86 9.55 15.36
N SER A 49 6.06 9.39 16.65
CA SER A 49 7.24 9.87 17.39
C SER A 49 7.56 8.94 18.55
N VAL A 50 8.73 9.11 19.15
CA VAL A 50 9.16 8.38 20.35
C VAL A 50 8.99 9.28 21.57
N LYS A 51 8.40 8.76 22.64
CA LYS A 51 8.27 9.42 23.94
C LYS A 51 8.72 8.45 25.04
N GLY A 52 9.89 8.68 25.61
CA GLY A 52 10.53 7.69 26.47
C GLY A 52 10.84 6.42 25.68
N ALA A 53 10.36 5.28 26.15
CA ALA A 53 10.50 3.98 25.48
C ALA A 53 9.32 3.64 24.55
N ASP A 54 8.35 4.54 24.37
CA ASP A 54 7.12 4.25 23.65
C ASP A 54 7.10 4.89 22.27
N LEU A 55 6.64 4.13 21.28
CA LEU A 55 6.19 4.69 20.01
C LEU A 55 4.78 5.27 20.20
N VAL A 56 4.62 6.55 19.90
CA VAL A 56 3.36 7.26 20.09
C VAL A 56 2.88 7.93 18.81
N ASP A 57 1.57 8.10 18.72
CA ASP A 57 0.91 8.82 17.64
C ASP A 57 0.97 10.35 17.82
N ALA A 58 0.43 11.11 16.88
CA ALA A 58 0.42 12.58 16.94
C ALA A 58 -0.35 13.16 18.14
N LYS A 59 -1.12 12.34 18.86
CA LYS A 59 -1.85 12.72 20.07
C LYS A 59 -1.13 12.25 21.34
N GLY A 60 0.06 11.66 21.22
CA GLY A 60 0.82 11.11 22.32
C GLY A 60 0.32 9.76 22.86
N LYS A 61 -0.60 9.11 22.15
CA LYS A 61 -1.12 7.78 22.50
C LYS A 61 -0.18 6.70 21.97
N LYS A 62 0.11 5.68 22.80
CA LYS A 62 0.91 4.52 22.39
C LYS A 62 0.32 3.85 21.16
N LEU A 63 1.17 3.49 20.21
CA LEU A 63 0.80 2.81 18.98
C LEU A 63 1.71 1.59 18.77
N GLN A 64 1.08 0.48 18.41
CA GLN A 64 1.78 -0.73 18.00
C GLN A 64 1.82 -0.81 16.46
N ILE A 65 3.01 -0.97 15.90
CA ILE A 65 3.17 -1.34 14.50
C ILE A 65 2.79 -2.80 14.32
N ARG A 66 1.81 -3.04 13.46
CA ARG A 66 1.41 -4.36 12.97
C ARG A 66 1.66 -4.37 11.47
N GLY A 67 2.79 -4.90 11.07
CA GLY A 67 3.29 -4.78 9.72
C GLY A 67 3.65 -6.12 9.08
N ILE A 68 3.79 -6.07 7.77
CA ILE A 68 4.32 -7.16 6.94
C ILE A 68 5.54 -6.62 6.20
N SER A 69 6.62 -7.40 6.18
CA SER A 69 7.79 -7.13 5.35
C SER A 69 7.61 -7.73 3.98
N THR A 70 8.06 -7.03 2.94
CA THR A 70 8.29 -7.65 1.64
C THR A 70 9.43 -8.66 1.76
N HIS A 71 9.50 -9.62 0.85
CA HIS A 71 10.74 -10.30 0.54
C HIS A 71 11.74 -9.29 -0.09
N GLY A 72 13.01 -9.66 -0.26
CA GLY A 72 14.03 -8.78 -0.84
C GLY A 72 13.58 -8.18 -2.17
N ILE A 73 13.43 -6.84 -2.21
CA ILE A 73 12.97 -6.13 -3.41
C ILE A 73 14.03 -6.01 -4.51
N ASN A 74 15.23 -6.53 -4.26
CA ASN A 74 16.36 -6.64 -5.22
C ASN A 74 16.28 -7.90 -6.09
N TRP A 75 15.35 -8.81 -5.83
CA TRP A 75 15.14 -10.04 -6.59
C TRP A 75 13.81 -10.03 -7.31
N ASP A 76 13.74 -10.69 -8.45
CA ASP A 76 12.52 -10.80 -9.26
C ASP A 76 11.35 -11.37 -8.46
N VAL A 77 11.61 -12.32 -7.57
CA VAL A 77 10.61 -12.89 -6.66
C VAL A 77 10.08 -11.87 -5.65
N GLY A 78 10.83 -10.82 -5.35
CA GLY A 78 10.43 -9.74 -4.44
C GLY A 78 9.58 -8.65 -5.11
N TYR A 79 9.67 -8.48 -6.41
CA TYR A 79 8.95 -7.43 -7.13
C TYR A 79 7.43 -7.52 -7.01
N PRO A 80 6.79 -8.71 -7.11
CA PRO A 80 5.36 -8.83 -6.95
C PRO A 80 4.81 -8.39 -5.59
N TYR A 81 5.64 -8.41 -4.54
CA TYR A 81 5.22 -7.99 -3.20
C TYR A 81 5.07 -6.46 -3.06
N VAL A 82 5.73 -5.68 -3.94
CA VAL A 82 5.52 -4.22 -4.02
C VAL A 82 4.29 -3.96 -4.89
N ASN A 83 3.12 -4.22 -4.34
CA ASN A 83 1.85 -4.25 -5.05
C ASN A 83 0.75 -3.51 -4.26
N LYS A 84 0.09 -2.54 -4.92
CA LYS A 84 -0.93 -1.71 -4.27
C LYS A 84 -2.17 -2.51 -3.86
N ALA A 85 -2.59 -3.48 -4.66
CA ALA A 85 -3.75 -4.31 -4.33
C ALA A 85 -3.46 -5.20 -3.12
N ALA A 86 -2.26 -5.83 -3.08
CA ALA A 86 -1.82 -6.60 -1.92
C ALA A 86 -1.76 -5.75 -0.65
N PHE A 87 -1.20 -4.53 -0.72
CA PHE A 87 -1.16 -3.61 0.43
C PHE A 87 -2.58 -3.22 0.88
N LYS A 88 -3.51 -3.05 -0.07
CA LYS A 88 -4.91 -2.78 0.25
C LYS A 88 -5.55 -3.93 1.02
N THR A 89 -5.39 -5.16 0.55
CA THR A 89 -5.87 -6.37 1.24
C THR A 89 -5.27 -6.50 2.64
N LEU A 90 -3.95 -6.32 2.78
CA LEU A 90 -3.28 -6.34 4.09
C LEU A 90 -3.88 -5.32 5.06
N ARG A 91 -4.18 -4.10 4.58
CA ARG A 91 -4.80 -3.06 5.40
C ARG A 91 -6.25 -3.39 5.77
N ASP A 92 -7.07 -3.72 4.76
CA ASP A 92 -8.53 -3.78 4.89
C ASP A 92 -9.00 -5.08 5.54
N ASP A 93 -8.37 -6.21 5.17
CA ASP A 93 -8.83 -7.53 5.58
C ASP A 93 -8.01 -8.07 6.77
N TRP A 94 -6.72 -7.70 6.87
CA TRP A 94 -5.82 -8.22 7.90
C TRP A 94 -5.52 -7.21 9.00
N GLY A 95 -5.96 -5.96 8.87
CA GLY A 95 -5.72 -4.90 9.86
C GLY A 95 -4.26 -4.48 9.98
N VAL A 96 -3.46 -4.68 8.92
CA VAL A 96 -2.06 -4.27 8.85
C VAL A 96 -1.99 -2.75 8.75
N ASN A 97 -1.15 -2.11 9.57
CA ASN A 97 -0.99 -0.66 9.56
C ASN A 97 0.31 -0.17 8.93
N ALA A 98 1.27 -1.06 8.67
CA ALA A 98 2.56 -0.73 8.07
C ALA A 98 3.04 -1.81 7.09
N VAL A 99 3.80 -1.41 6.09
CA VAL A 99 4.57 -2.31 5.22
C VAL A 99 6.05 -1.97 5.33
N ARG A 100 6.90 -2.98 5.31
CA ARG A 100 8.36 -2.85 5.31
C ARG A 100 8.92 -3.22 3.95
N LEU A 101 9.73 -2.36 3.38
CA LEU A 101 10.35 -2.55 2.07
C LEU A 101 11.81 -2.99 2.28
N ALA A 102 12.05 -4.30 2.25
CA ALA A 102 13.35 -4.90 2.51
C ALA A 102 14.27 -4.75 1.29
N MET A 103 15.18 -3.79 1.33
CA MET A 103 16.18 -3.57 0.28
C MET A 103 17.55 -4.09 0.73
N TYR A 104 17.91 -5.26 0.24
CA TYR A 104 19.18 -5.87 0.58
C TYR A 104 20.38 -5.08 0.03
N THR A 105 21.47 -5.09 0.79
CA THR A 105 22.68 -4.32 0.52
C THR A 105 23.74 -5.14 -0.18
N SER A 106 24.26 -6.17 0.46
CA SER A 106 25.39 -6.98 -0.01
C SER A 106 25.01 -8.34 -0.60
N GLU A 107 23.72 -8.69 -0.57
CA GLU A 107 23.21 -9.91 -1.20
C GLU A 107 23.18 -9.78 -2.73
N TYR A 108 23.02 -10.91 -3.43
CA TYR A 108 22.92 -10.94 -4.90
C TYR A 108 21.95 -9.89 -5.44
N ASN A 109 22.38 -9.11 -6.42
CA ASN A 109 21.65 -7.94 -6.94
C ASN A 109 21.27 -6.88 -5.89
N GLY A 110 21.89 -6.90 -4.72
CA GLY A 110 21.71 -5.90 -3.69
C GLY A 110 22.21 -4.52 -4.09
N TYR A 111 21.83 -3.52 -3.34
CA TYR A 111 22.14 -2.11 -3.63
C TYR A 111 23.63 -1.83 -3.73
N CYS A 112 24.48 -2.59 -3.01
CA CYS A 112 25.94 -2.51 -3.00
C CYS A 112 26.61 -3.71 -3.69
N ALA A 113 25.84 -4.67 -4.23
CA ALA A 113 26.32 -5.92 -4.81
C ALA A 113 25.81 -6.14 -6.25
N GLY A 114 26.07 -5.18 -7.12
CA GLY A 114 25.79 -5.28 -8.56
C GLY A 114 24.35 -4.93 -8.96
N GLY A 115 23.44 -4.73 -8.03
CA GLY A 115 22.08 -4.31 -8.33
C GLY A 115 22.00 -2.89 -8.88
N SER A 116 21.03 -2.66 -9.75
CA SER A 116 20.76 -1.31 -10.26
C SER A 116 20.21 -0.42 -9.15
N LYS A 117 21.04 0.46 -8.60
CA LYS A 117 20.63 1.43 -7.57
C LYS A 117 19.43 2.27 -7.98
N ALA A 118 19.31 2.61 -9.27
CA ALA A 118 18.17 3.35 -9.79
C ALA A 118 16.90 2.51 -9.77
N ALA A 119 16.95 1.26 -10.23
CA ALA A 119 15.80 0.35 -10.21
C ALA A 119 15.33 0.05 -8.79
N LEU A 120 16.25 -0.20 -7.86
CA LEU A 120 15.94 -0.45 -6.46
C LEU A 120 15.30 0.77 -5.78
N ARG A 121 15.82 1.97 -6.01
CA ARG A 121 15.15 3.20 -5.55
C ARG A 121 13.75 3.36 -6.14
N ASN A 122 13.56 2.98 -7.42
CA ASN A 122 12.24 3.04 -8.04
C ASN A 122 11.24 2.05 -7.40
N GLN A 123 11.70 0.86 -6.98
CA GLN A 123 10.85 -0.06 -6.21
C GLN A 123 10.46 0.54 -4.85
N ILE A 124 11.41 1.14 -4.13
CA ILE A 124 11.12 1.89 -2.90
C ILE A 124 10.09 3.00 -3.19
N TYR A 125 10.27 3.79 -4.25
CA TYR A 125 9.35 4.88 -4.60
C TYR A 125 7.93 4.39 -4.88
N LYS A 126 7.78 3.26 -5.58
CA LYS A 126 6.49 2.60 -5.81
C LYS A 126 5.85 2.15 -4.49
N GLY A 127 6.59 1.42 -3.66
CA GLY A 127 6.09 0.94 -2.38
C GLY A 127 5.65 2.07 -1.46
N VAL A 128 6.47 3.12 -1.34
CA VAL A 128 6.13 4.32 -0.57
C VAL A 128 4.88 5.01 -1.13
N LYS A 129 4.79 5.16 -2.45
CA LYS A 129 3.59 5.74 -3.07
C LYS A 129 2.35 4.92 -2.76
N TYR A 130 2.40 3.60 -2.89
CA TYR A 130 1.27 2.73 -2.63
C TYR A 130 0.82 2.77 -1.17
N ALA A 131 1.76 2.69 -0.23
CA ALA A 131 1.47 2.81 1.19
C ALA A 131 0.88 4.18 1.54
N THR A 132 1.44 5.27 0.98
CA THR A 132 0.94 6.64 1.19
C THR A 132 -0.48 6.82 0.65
N ASP A 133 -0.76 6.37 -0.59
CA ASP A 133 -2.09 6.42 -1.19
C ASP A 133 -3.14 5.67 -0.34
N LEU A 134 -2.71 4.58 0.30
CA LEU A 134 -3.54 3.76 1.17
C LEU A 134 -3.60 4.27 2.62
N GLY A 135 -2.83 5.29 2.97
CA GLY A 135 -2.75 5.84 4.33
C GLY A 135 -2.14 4.87 5.34
N MET A 136 -1.20 4.03 4.89
CA MET A 136 -0.41 3.12 5.72
C MET A 136 0.95 3.72 6.05
N TYR A 137 1.54 3.29 7.16
CA TYR A 137 2.96 3.55 7.41
C TYR A 137 3.82 2.69 6.50
N VAL A 138 5.04 3.16 6.21
CA VAL A 138 6.00 2.42 5.42
C VAL A 138 7.39 2.53 6.04
N ILE A 139 8.04 1.39 6.23
CA ILE A 139 9.41 1.29 6.71
C ILE A 139 10.30 1.13 5.49
N ILE A 140 11.25 2.05 5.31
CA ILE A 140 12.29 1.96 4.30
C ILE A 140 13.50 1.33 4.99
N ASP A 141 13.80 0.10 4.63
CA ASP A 141 14.78 -0.74 5.29
C ASP A 141 16.06 -0.86 4.47
N TRP A 142 17.17 -0.47 5.07
CA TRP A 142 18.51 -0.77 4.63
C TRP A 142 18.90 -2.15 5.15
N HIS A 143 18.58 -3.18 4.35
CA HIS A 143 18.59 -4.56 4.79
C HIS A 143 19.98 -5.17 4.70
N ILE A 144 20.82 -4.96 5.71
CA ILE A 144 22.07 -5.71 5.84
C ILE A 144 21.78 -7.14 6.28
N LEU A 145 22.59 -8.08 5.85
CA LEU A 145 22.51 -9.48 6.22
C LEU A 145 23.93 -10.07 6.28
N SER A 146 24.48 -10.51 5.15
CA SER A 146 25.85 -11.05 5.10
C SER A 146 26.94 -10.02 5.41
N ASP A 147 26.67 -8.75 5.20
CA ASP A 147 27.56 -7.66 5.57
C ASP A 147 27.63 -7.40 7.10
N GLY A 148 26.70 -7.92 7.91
CA GLY A 148 26.70 -7.98 9.38
C GLY A 148 26.96 -6.66 10.10
N ASN A 149 28.03 -5.97 9.72
CA ASN A 149 28.45 -4.70 10.30
C ASN A 149 27.86 -3.52 9.51
N PRO A 150 27.04 -2.64 10.11
CA PRO A 150 26.43 -1.48 9.44
C PRO A 150 27.47 -0.48 8.89
N MET A 151 28.69 -0.49 9.37
CA MET A 151 29.74 0.37 8.88
C MET A 151 30.34 -0.08 7.54
N THR A 152 30.15 -1.34 7.13
CA THR A 152 30.68 -1.89 5.88
C THR A 152 30.25 -1.05 4.66
N GLN A 153 28.98 -0.64 4.61
CA GLN A 153 28.42 0.15 3.50
C GLN A 153 27.98 1.56 3.94
N VAL A 154 28.58 2.12 5.00
CA VAL A 154 28.11 3.37 5.62
C VAL A 154 28.06 4.56 4.67
N ALA A 155 29.02 4.67 3.73
CA ALA A 155 29.03 5.76 2.75
C ALA A 155 27.83 5.70 1.79
N GLU A 156 27.46 4.50 1.35
CA GLU A 156 26.28 4.28 0.50
C GLU A 156 24.98 4.46 1.29
N ALA A 157 24.92 3.95 2.52
CA ALA A 157 23.78 4.15 3.41
C ALA A 157 23.50 5.64 3.63
N ARG A 158 24.52 6.44 3.92
CA ARG A 158 24.38 7.91 4.08
C ARG A 158 23.83 8.57 2.81
N ARG A 159 24.34 8.23 1.63
CA ARG A 159 23.85 8.77 0.34
C ARG A 159 22.39 8.36 0.09
N PHE A 160 22.07 7.10 0.35
CA PHE A 160 20.71 6.57 0.20
C PHE A 160 19.73 7.30 1.11
N PHE A 161 19.98 7.35 2.41
CA PHE A 161 19.08 7.98 3.36
C PHE A 161 18.99 9.51 3.17
N ALA A 162 20.07 10.19 2.79
CA ALA A 162 20.00 11.60 2.42
C ALA A 162 19.03 11.83 1.24
N THR A 163 19.06 10.94 0.24
CA THR A 163 18.14 10.98 -0.91
C THR A 163 16.69 10.74 -0.46
N MET A 164 16.45 9.72 0.35
CA MET A 164 15.12 9.38 0.86
C MET A 164 14.55 10.48 1.75
N ALA A 165 15.33 10.98 2.69
CA ALA A 165 14.93 12.04 3.61
C ALA A 165 14.61 13.35 2.87
N LYS A 166 15.40 13.73 1.87
CA LYS A 166 15.13 14.89 1.02
C LYS A 166 13.80 14.72 0.26
N LYS A 167 13.60 13.55 -0.36
CA LYS A 167 12.40 13.26 -1.15
C LYS A 167 11.13 13.25 -0.30
N TYR A 168 11.19 12.68 0.88
CA TYR A 168 10.02 12.43 1.72
C TYR A 168 9.88 13.34 2.93
N LYS A 169 10.61 14.46 2.99
CA LYS A 169 10.63 15.39 4.15
C LYS A 169 9.25 15.87 4.61
N LYS A 170 8.25 15.90 3.72
CA LYS A 170 6.87 16.32 4.03
C LYS A 170 5.93 15.17 4.38
N GLN A 171 6.36 13.92 4.18
CA GLN A 171 5.54 12.75 4.46
C GLN A 171 5.47 12.47 5.97
N LYS A 172 4.31 11.98 6.43
CA LYS A 172 4.06 11.71 7.85
C LYS A 172 4.12 10.22 8.19
N ASN A 173 4.21 9.37 7.18
CA ASN A 173 4.05 7.93 7.27
C ASN A 173 5.34 7.14 7.03
N ILE A 174 6.50 7.81 6.93
CA ILE A 174 7.78 7.16 6.66
C ILE A 174 8.51 6.86 7.96
N ILE A 175 9.02 5.65 8.06
CA ILE A 175 9.95 5.20 9.08
C ILE A 175 11.22 4.76 8.37
N TYR A 176 12.38 5.15 8.87
CA TYR A 176 13.67 4.75 8.34
C TYR A 176 14.28 3.69 9.26
N GLU A 177 14.53 2.52 8.71
CA GLU A 177 15.29 1.47 9.38
C GLU A 177 16.70 1.48 8.82
N ILE A 178 17.62 1.96 9.65
CA ILE A 178 19.00 2.25 9.21
C ILE A 178 19.87 1.01 9.11
N CYS A 179 19.43 -0.08 9.68
CA CYS A 179 20.17 -1.34 9.73
C CYS A 179 19.23 -2.49 10.11
N ASN A 180 19.17 -3.54 9.27
CA ASN A 180 18.63 -4.84 9.67
C ASN A 180 19.70 -5.57 10.48
N GLU A 181 19.38 -6.53 11.27
CA GLU A 181 20.17 -7.55 11.97
C GLU A 181 21.70 -7.31 12.08
N PRO A 182 22.18 -6.23 12.72
CA PRO A 182 23.61 -6.06 12.92
C PRO A 182 24.16 -7.18 13.81
N ASN A 183 25.23 -7.81 13.37
CA ASN A 183 25.87 -8.89 14.12
C ASN A 183 27.36 -8.94 13.85
N GLY A 184 28.13 -9.58 14.73
CA GLY A 184 29.59 -9.71 14.59
C GLY A 184 30.33 -8.38 14.61
N CYS A 185 29.79 -7.33 15.22
CA CYS A 185 30.43 -6.02 15.35
C CYS A 185 30.21 -5.42 16.76
N ASP A 186 31.12 -4.57 17.15
CA ASP A 186 30.96 -3.75 18.36
C ASP A 186 30.00 -2.57 18.11
N TRP A 187 29.33 -2.14 19.15
CA TRP A 187 28.35 -1.04 19.13
C TRP A 187 28.97 0.29 19.52
#